data_9534569113ef987b3f86d0fd9f471fe4
#
_entry.id   9534569113ef987b3f86d0fd9f471fe4
#
_cell.length_a   1.000
_cell.length_b   1.000
_cell.length_c   1.000
_cell.angle_alpha   90.00
_cell.angle_beta   90.00
_cell.angle_gamma   90.00
#
_symmetry.space_group_name_H-M   'P 1'
#
loop_
_entity.id
_entity.type
_entity.pdbx_description
1 polymer ?
#
loop_
_entity_poly.entity_id
_entity_poly.type
_entity_poly.pdbx_seq_one_letter_code
_entity_poly.pdbx_strand_id
1 'polypeptide(L)'
;MTLSEIAAGIEVTTEQRDRGAAVVDDTGIDLHDRLRSHASSLPCTAAAAATLIETYTAGASVGDAAREAAVAPMTAAKTLHRCGVSGVCPLAPTRRGIVRDWLAGQIGRRDAIDLTGGDEAAFALAVYIETHDPIADLADAVTRVDDHTLGVDTLGGSLETPDELR
;
A
#
# COMPACT_ATOMS: atom_id res chain seq x y z
N MET A 1 -50.60 24.11 -1.58
CA MET A 1 -49.13 23.98 -1.41
C MET A 1 -48.48 23.86 -2.76
N THR A 2 -47.75 24.84 -3.16
CA THR A 2 -46.98 24.79 -4.42
C THR A 2 -45.60 24.21 -4.18
N LEU A 3 -44.98 23.64 -5.19
CA LEU A 3 -43.63 23.10 -5.11
C LEU A 3 -42.59 24.11 -4.64
N SER A 4 -42.86 25.42 -4.82
CA SER A 4 -42.03 26.52 -4.29
C SER A 4 -42.07 26.64 -2.78
N GLU A 5 -43.17 26.31 -2.11
CA GLU A 5 -43.29 26.36 -0.66
C GLU A 5 -42.54 25.20 0.03
N ILE A 6 -42.45 24.05 -0.65
CA ILE A 6 -41.70 22.92 -0.17
C ILE A 6 -40.18 23.19 -0.25
N ALA A 7 -39.74 23.90 -1.28
CA ALA A 7 -38.34 24.29 -1.44
C ALA A 7 -37.85 25.33 -0.46
N ALA A 8 -38.76 26.22 0.03
CA ALA A 8 -38.42 27.24 1.02
C ALA A 8 -38.27 26.70 2.47
N GLY A 9 -38.72 25.48 2.73
CA GLY A 9 -38.61 24.82 4.04
C GLY A 9 -37.35 24.01 4.27
N ILE A 10 -36.49 23.91 3.28
CA ILE A 10 -35.20 23.20 3.41
C ILE A 10 -34.11 24.25 3.68
N GLU A 11 -34.01 24.70 4.93
CA GLU A 11 -32.81 25.39 5.36
C GLU A 11 -31.65 24.41 5.40
N VAL A 12 -30.81 24.49 4.37
CA VAL A 12 -29.51 23.82 4.39
C VAL A 12 -28.65 24.57 5.40
N THR A 13 -28.54 24.02 6.60
CA THR A 13 -27.71 24.55 7.64
C THR A 13 -26.26 24.61 7.21
N THR A 14 -25.48 25.57 7.73
CA THR A 14 -24.04 25.68 7.45
C THR A 14 -23.30 24.37 7.75
N GLU A 15 -23.74 23.63 8.78
CA GLU A 15 -23.22 22.29 9.11
C GLU A 15 -23.49 21.23 8.03
N GLN A 16 -24.58 21.32 7.27
CA GLN A 16 -24.84 20.43 6.13
C GLN A 16 -24.00 20.82 4.90
N ARG A 17 -23.66 22.07 4.75
CA ARG A 17 -22.70 22.52 3.73
C ARG A 17 -21.28 22.08 4.05
N ASP A 18 -20.88 22.12 5.33
CA ASP A 18 -19.57 21.62 5.76
C ASP A 18 -19.46 20.09 5.70
N ARG A 19 -20.57 19.35 5.86
CA ARG A 19 -20.61 17.89 5.64
C ARG A 19 -20.75 17.47 4.18
N GLY A 20 -21.20 18.38 3.34
CA GLY A 20 -21.30 18.19 1.88
C GLY A 20 -20.16 18.85 1.12
N ALA A 21 -19.23 19.52 1.82
CA ALA A 21 -17.95 19.87 1.23
C ALA A 21 -17.31 18.57 0.81
N ALA A 22 -17.08 18.43 -0.50
CA ALA A 22 -16.36 17.33 -1.08
C ALA A 22 -15.27 16.89 -0.08
N VAL A 23 -15.30 15.63 0.31
CA VAL A 23 -14.14 15.01 0.91
C VAL A 23 -13.07 15.16 -0.17
N VAL A 24 -12.30 16.25 -0.07
CA VAL A 24 -11.07 16.36 -0.83
C VAL A 24 -10.32 15.11 -0.46
N ASP A 25 -9.96 14.29 -1.43
CA ASP A 25 -9.15 13.13 -1.20
C ASP A 25 -7.76 13.58 -0.72
N ASP A 26 -7.66 13.86 0.57
CA ASP A 26 -6.42 14.25 1.25
C ASP A 26 -5.49 13.04 1.46
N THR A 27 -5.95 11.83 1.10
CA THR A 27 -5.22 10.59 1.35
C THR A 27 -3.86 10.59 0.65
N GLY A 28 -3.82 11.07 -0.59
CA GLY A 28 -2.57 11.19 -1.35
C GLY A 28 -1.66 12.30 -0.82
N ILE A 29 -2.20 13.41 -0.35
CA ILE A 29 -1.43 14.52 0.22
C ILE A 29 -0.82 14.09 1.56
N ASP A 30 -1.60 13.44 2.41
CA ASP A 30 -1.15 12.90 3.70
C ASP A 30 -0.02 11.87 3.51
N LEU A 31 -0.15 10.94 2.58
CA LEU A 31 0.90 9.95 2.27
C LEU A 31 2.21 10.61 1.82
N HIS A 32 2.16 11.59 0.91
CA HIS A 32 3.34 12.29 0.43
C HIS A 32 4.08 13.03 1.55
N ASP A 33 3.36 13.71 2.42
CA ASP A 33 3.94 14.46 3.54
C ASP A 33 4.58 13.50 4.56
N ARG A 34 3.95 12.36 4.83
CA ARG A 34 4.52 11.31 5.68
C ARG A 34 5.78 10.69 5.06
N LEU A 35 5.77 10.39 3.77
CA LEU A 35 6.96 9.91 3.07
C LEU A 35 8.13 10.89 3.15
N ARG A 36 7.87 12.20 3.04
CA ARG A 36 8.91 13.23 3.22
C ARG A 36 9.46 13.28 4.64
N SER A 37 8.59 13.16 5.65
CA SER A 37 9.02 13.17 7.05
C SER A 37 9.88 11.96 7.42
N HIS A 38 9.70 10.83 6.73
CA HIS A 38 10.46 9.61 6.91
C HIS A 38 11.54 9.37 5.84
N ALA A 39 11.86 10.36 5.00
CA ALA A 39 12.76 10.20 3.85
C ALA A 39 14.14 9.63 4.21
N SER A 40 14.69 9.98 5.37
CA SER A 40 15.98 9.45 5.85
C SER A 40 15.95 7.97 6.25
N SER A 41 14.76 7.41 6.49
CA SER A 41 14.55 6.01 6.88
C SER A 41 14.13 5.11 5.72
N LEU A 42 13.95 5.70 4.53
CA LEU A 42 13.58 4.99 3.31
C LEU A 42 14.81 4.67 2.46
N PRO A 43 14.82 3.52 1.75
CA PRO A 43 15.90 3.16 0.82
C PRO A 43 15.98 4.01 -0.45
N CYS A 44 14.96 4.82 -0.74
CA CYS A 44 14.87 5.73 -1.89
C CYS A 44 14.24 7.06 -1.51
N THR A 45 14.11 7.97 -2.47
CA THR A 45 13.48 9.27 -2.25
C THR A 45 11.98 9.13 -1.95
N ALA A 46 11.40 10.11 -1.24
CA ALA A 46 9.97 10.13 -0.94
C ALA A 46 9.10 10.12 -2.23
N ALA A 47 9.54 10.80 -3.29
CA ALA A 47 8.86 10.80 -4.58
C ALA A 47 8.86 9.40 -5.23
N ALA A 48 10.02 8.73 -5.25
CA ALA A 48 10.10 7.36 -5.75
C ALA A 48 9.27 6.38 -4.91
N ALA A 49 9.25 6.55 -3.60
CA ALA A 49 8.41 5.74 -2.70
C ALA A 49 6.91 5.92 -2.98
N ALA A 50 6.46 7.15 -3.24
CA ALA A 50 5.08 7.43 -3.63
C ALA A 50 4.72 6.70 -4.93
N THR A 51 5.52 6.86 -5.99
CA THR A 51 5.32 6.16 -7.26
C THR A 51 5.30 4.64 -7.09
N LEU A 52 6.18 4.08 -6.24
CA LEU A 52 6.19 2.63 -5.94
C LEU A 52 4.88 2.16 -5.33
N ILE A 53 4.37 2.89 -4.34
CA ILE A 53 3.12 2.55 -3.65
C ILE A 53 1.95 2.64 -4.64
N GLU A 54 1.80 3.75 -5.34
CA GLU A 54 0.74 3.98 -6.32
C GLU A 54 0.70 2.91 -7.41
N THR A 55 1.87 2.61 -8.01
CA THR A 55 1.96 1.62 -9.09
C THR A 55 1.69 0.20 -8.59
N TYR A 56 2.21 -0.15 -7.40
CA TYR A 56 2.03 -1.48 -6.82
C TYR A 56 0.59 -1.71 -6.36
N THR A 57 -0.06 -0.73 -5.71
CA THR A 57 -1.46 -0.83 -5.28
C THR A 57 -2.43 -0.84 -6.47
N ALA A 58 -2.04 -0.26 -7.61
CA ALA A 58 -2.75 -0.40 -8.88
C ALA A 58 -2.62 -1.81 -9.52
N GLY A 59 -1.91 -2.75 -8.87
CA GLY A 59 -1.80 -4.14 -9.30
C GLY A 59 -0.55 -4.47 -10.12
N ALA A 60 0.39 -3.55 -10.26
CA ALA A 60 1.64 -3.83 -10.95
C ALA A 60 2.57 -4.74 -10.13
N SER A 61 3.48 -5.45 -10.81
CA SER A 61 4.53 -6.21 -10.13
C SER A 61 5.56 -5.26 -9.46
N VAL A 62 6.30 -5.77 -8.47
CA VAL A 62 7.42 -5.03 -7.85
C VAL A 62 8.44 -4.57 -8.92
N GLY A 63 8.70 -5.40 -9.94
CA GLY A 63 9.61 -5.08 -11.02
C GLY A 63 9.10 -3.95 -11.93
N ASP A 64 7.80 -3.91 -12.21
CA ASP A 64 7.18 -2.85 -13.01
C ASP A 64 7.14 -1.54 -12.22
N ALA A 65 6.74 -1.60 -10.95
CA ALA A 65 6.76 -0.44 -10.06
C ALA A 65 8.19 0.13 -9.90
N ALA A 66 9.20 -0.74 -9.80
CA ALA A 66 10.60 -0.33 -9.73
C ALA A 66 11.05 0.42 -11.00
N ARG A 67 10.62 -0.05 -12.18
CA ARG A 67 10.91 0.63 -13.45
C ARG A 67 10.26 2.00 -13.53
N GLU A 68 8.98 2.09 -13.13
CA GLU A 68 8.25 3.37 -13.12
C GLU A 68 8.87 4.38 -12.16
N ALA A 69 9.26 3.94 -10.97
CA ALA A 69 9.92 4.77 -9.97
C ALA A 69 11.41 5.01 -10.24
N ALA A 70 11.98 4.45 -11.32
CA ALA A 70 13.40 4.54 -11.69
C ALA A 70 14.36 4.09 -10.57
N VAL A 71 14.01 3.01 -9.85
CA VAL A 71 14.85 2.40 -8.81
C VAL A 71 15.14 0.94 -9.10
N ALA A 72 16.16 0.37 -8.44
CA ALA A 72 16.44 -1.05 -8.55
C ALA A 72 15.32 -1.89 -7.90
N PRO A 73 14.99 -3.09 -8.44
CA PRO A 73 13.93 -3.95 -7.88
C PRO A 73 14.11 -4.29 -6.40
N MET A 74 15.34 -4.50 -5.95
CA MET A 74 15.65 -4.74 -4.54
C MET A 74 15.36 -3.52 -3.67
N THR A 75 15.65 -2.32 -4.16
CA THR A 75 15.32 -1.06 -3.49
C THR A 75 13.81 -0.87 -3.41
N ALA A 76 13.09 -1.16 -4.49
CA ALA A 76 11.64 -1.11 -4.52
C ALA A 76 11.00 -2.05 -3.48
N ALA A 77 11.41 -3.32 -3.44
CA ALA A 77 10.90 -4.29 -2.47
C ALA A 77 11.17 -3.88 -1.02
N LYS A 78 12.37 -3.39 -0.73
CA LYS A 78 12.73 -2.87 0.61
C LYS A 78 11.89 -1.64 0.99
N THR A 79 11.67 -0.72 0.04
CA THR A 79 10.86 0.48 0.27
C THR A 79 9.40 0.11 0.54
N LEU A 80 8.79 -0.73 -0.29
CA LEU A 80 7.42 -1.21 -0.11
C LEU A 80 7.26 -1.89 1.25
N HIS A 81 8.21 -2.74 1.67
CA HIS A 81 8.20 -3.34 3.00
C HIS A 81 8.26 -2.28 4.11
N ARG A 82 9.15 -1.29 4.03
CA ARG A 82 9.25 -0.21 5.02
C ARG A 82 7.98 0.63 5.11
N CYS A 83 7.22 0.73 4.02
CA CYS A 83 5.93 1.38 3.96
C CYS A 83 4.76 0.48 4.41
N GLY A 84 5.03 -0.74 4.88
CA GLY A 84 4.00 -1.64 5.41
C GLY A 84 3.25 -2.46 4.36
N VAL A 85 3.68 -2.40 3.10
CA VAL A 85 3.07 -3.22 2.04
C VAL A 85 3.39 -4.69 2.28
N SER A 86 2.36 -5.52 2.31
CA SER A 86 2.47 -6.97 2.51
C SER A 86 2.81 -7.70 1.20
N GLY A 87 3.25 -8.96 1.30
CA GLY A 87 3.45 -9.82 0.14
C GLY A 87 4.76 -9.60 -0.63
N VAL A 88 5.61 -8.66 -0.23
CA VAL A 88 6.88 -8.38 -0.93
C VAL A 88 8.02 -9.36 -0.60
N CYS A 89 7.85 -10.21 0.42
CA CYS A 89 8.84 -11.22 0.76
C CYS A 89 8.83 -12.38 -0.25
N PRO A 90 9.96 -12.72 -0.89
CA PRO A 90 10.02 -13.79 -1.88
C PRO A 90 9.99 -15.19 -1.24
N LEU A 91 10.25 -15.28 0.07
CA LEU A 91 10.27 -16.56 0.78
C LEU A 91 8.92 -16.87 1.43
N ALA A 92 8.48 -18.11 1.29
CA ALA A 92 7.32 -18.62 2.02
C ALA A 92 7.54 -18.55 3.54
N PRO A 93 6.47 -18.47 4.36
CA PRO A 93 6.59 -18.32 5.82
C PRO A 93 7.47 -19.36 6.50
N THR A 94 7.42 -20.62 6.04
CA THR A 94 8.26 -21.72 6.55
C THR A 94 9.75 -21.47 6.29
N ARG A 95 10.11 -20.96 5.12
CA ARG A 95 11.50 -20.64 4.76
C ARG A 95 12.02 -19.41 5.48
N ARG A 96 11.15 -18.48 5.87
CA ARG A 96 11.51 -17.35 6.73
C ARG A 96 11.97 -17.81 8.12
N GLY A 97 11.49 -18.95 8.62
CA GLY A 97 12.01 -19.60 9.82
C GLY A 97 13.50 -19.87 9.74
N ILE A 98 13.98 -20.40 8.60
CA ILE A 98 15.40 -20.66 8.34
C ILE A 98 16.26 -19.39 8.41
N VAL A 99 15.73 -18.27 7.89
CA VAL A 99 16.42 -16.97 7.99
C VAL A 99 16.58 -16.55 9.46
N ARG A 100 15.56 -16.76 10.29
CA ARG A 100 15.61 -16.45 11.74
C ARG A 100 16.59 -17.36 12.46
N ASP A 101 16.66 -18.65 12.12
CA ASP A 101 17.62 -19.60 12.70
C ASP A 101 19.05 -19.18 12.37
N TRP A 102 19.30 -18.69 11.15
CA TRP A 102 20.59 -18.13 10.79
C TRP A 102 20.88 -16.83 11.56
N LEU A 103 19.93 -15.93 11.66
CA LEU A 103 20.08 -14.68 12.43
C LEU A 103 20.36 -14.96 13.92
N ALA A 104 19.80 -16.04 14.46
CA ALA A 104 20.07 -16.52 15.82
C ALA A 104 21.40 -17.29 15.95
N GLY A 105 22.15 -17.47 14.87
CA GLY A 105 23.44 -18.19 14.88
C GLY A 105 23.32 -19.72 14.98
N GLN A 106 22.13 -20.27 14.74
CA GLN A 106 21.89 -21.72 14.86
C GLN A 106 22.38 -22.50 13.64
N ILE A 107 22.42 -21.87 12.46
CA ILE A 107 22.89 -22.46 11.21
C ILE A 107 23.84 -21.52 10.46
N GLY A 108 24.70 -22.08 9.60
CA GLY A 108 25.62 -21.32 8.76
C GLY A 108 24.89 -20.59 7.64
N ARG A 109 25.45 -19.45 7.18
CA ARG A 109 24.85 -18.65 6.09
C ARG A 109 24.66 -19.46 4.80
N ARG A 110 25.65 -20.31 4.45
CA ARG A 110 25.59 -21.12 3.24
C ARG A 110 24.45 -22.13 3.31
N ASP A 111 24.33 -22.83 4.44
CA ASP A 111 23.26 -23.80 4.65
C ASP A 111 21.88 -23.11 4.63
N ALA A 112 21.77 -21.93 5.22
CA ALA A 112 20.54 -21.15 5.20
C ALA A 112 20.14 -20.77 3.77
N ILE A 113 21.07 -20.32 2.92
CA ILE A 113 20.81 -20.01 1.52
C ILE A 113 20.34 -21.27 0.77
N ASP A 114 21.05 -22.39 0.92
CA ASP A 114 20.70 -23.64 0.26
C ASP A 114 19.31 -24.15 0.68
N LEU A 115 19.01 -24.10 1.97
CA LEU A 115 17.70 -24.50 2.52
C LEU A 115 16.55 -23.57 2.12
N THR A 116 16.84 -22.31 1.83
CA THR A 116 15.81 -21.36 1.36
C THR A 116 15.60 -21.39 -0.15
N GLY A 117 16.38 -22.14 -0.91
CA GLY A 117 16.24 -22.37 -2.33
C GLY A 117 17.39 -21.90 -3.19
N GLY A 118 18.52 -21.49 -2.60
CA GLY A 118 19.76 -21.15 -3.30
C GLY A 118 19.78 -19.78 -3.97
N ASP A 119 18.73 -18.98 -3.84
CA ASP A 119 18.71 -17.60 -4.37
C ASP A 119 19.22 -16.62 -3.31
N GLU A 120 20.44 -16.13 -3.54
CA GLU A 120 21.08 -15.20 -2.62
C GLU A 120 20.39 -13.84 -2.55
N ALA A 121 19.79 -13.34 -3.64
CA ALA A 121 19.06 -12.08 -3.65
C ALA A 121 17.74 -12.20 -2.87
N ALA A 122 17.00 -13.28 -3.05
CA ALA A 122 15.81 -13.59 -2.29
C ALA A 122 16.11 -13.75 -0.79
N PHE A 123 17.22 -14.45 -0.46
CA PHE A 123 17.68 -14.59 0.92
C PHE A 123 18.03 -13.22 1.53
N ALA A 124 18.80 -12.38 0.83
CA ALA A 124 19.18 -11.05 1.31
C ALA A 124 17.97 -10.12 1.53
N LEU A 125 16.97 -10.20 0.67
CA LEU A 125 15.71 -9.45 0.87
C LEU A 125 14.95 -9.97 2.09
N ALA A 126 14.86 -11.27 2.27
CA ALA A 126 14.21 -11.85 3.44
C ALA A 126 14.92 -11.48 4.75
N VAL A 127 16.26 -11.46 4.77
CA VAL A 127 17.05 -10.96 5.89
C VAL A 127 16.72 -9.51 6.20
N TYR A 128 16.64 -8.66 5.17
CA TYR A 128 16.26 -7.27 5.35
C TYR A 128 14.88 -7.15 6.01
N ILE A 129 13.90 -7.89 5.51
CA ILE A 129 12.52 -7.91 6.03
C ILE A 129 12.46 -8.38 7.48
N GLU A 130 13.24 -9.40 7.87
CA GLU A 130 13.27 -9.92 9.25
C GLU A 130 14.02 -8.99 10.24
N THR A 131 14.83 -8.06 9.73
CA THR A 131 15.65 -7.16 10.56
C THR A 131 15.20 -5.70 10.56
N HIS A 132 14.23 -5.34 9.72
CA HIS A 132 13.73 -3.97 9.59
C HIS A 132 12.21 -3.98 9.62
N ASP A 133 11.63 -3.53 10.72
CA ASP A 133 10.18 -3.41 10.83
C ASP A 133 9.62 -2.33 9.88
N PRO A 134 8.37 -2.47 9.42
CA PRO A 134 7.67 -1.39 8.76
C PRO A 134 7.60 -0.12 9.63
N ILE A 135 7.60 1.03 9.00
CA ILE A 135 7.39 2.31 9.68
C ILE A 135 5.88 2.44 9.92
N ALA A 136 5.46 2.36 11.19
CA ALA A 136 4.04 2.28 11.56
C ALA A 136 3.20 3.42 10.96
N ASP A 137 3.72 4.65 11.01
CA ASP A 137 3.05 5.82 10.44
C ASP A 137 2.81 5.72 8.92
N LEU A 138 3.75 5.13 8.18
CA LEU A 138 3.60 4.88 6.74
C LEU A 138 2.67 3.69 6.46
N ALA A 139 2.76 2.63 7.24
CA ALA A 139 1.90 1.46 7.11
C ALA A 139 0.42 1.84 7.31
N ASP A 140 0.12 2.67 8.31
CA ASP A 140 -1.22 3.20 8.55
C ASP A 140 -1.73 4.08 7.41
N ALA A 141 -0.85 4.86 6.77
CA ALA A 141 -1.22 5.69 5.62
C ALA A 141 -1.49 4.84 4.37
N VAL A 142 -0.66 3.84 4.09
CA VAL A 142 -0.82 2.94 2.94
C VAL A 142 -2.10 2.10 3.06
N THR A 143 -2.41 1.57 4.24
CA THR A 143 -3.65 0.82 4.48
C THR A 143 -4.90 1.65 4.17
N ARG A 144 -4.90 2.95 4.49
CA ARG A 144 -6.02 3.85 4.16
C ARG A 144 -6.16 4.07 2.65
N VAL A 145 -5.07 4.10 1.91
CA VAL A 145 -5.09 4.20 0.43
C VAL A 145 -5.70 2.93 -0.18
N ASP A 146 -5.29 1.76 0.29
CA ASP A 146 -5.82 0.47 -0.20
C ASP A 146 -7.33 0.33 0.06
N ASP A 147 -7.80 0.67 1.26
CA ASP A 147 -9.22 0.61 1.62
C ASP A 147 -10.07 1.55 0.76
N HIS A 148 -9.54 2.72 0.41
CA HIS A 148 -10.25 3.68 -0.44
C HIS A 148 -10.34 3.21 -1.90
N THR A 149 -9.30 2.58 -2.41
CA THR A 149 -9.27 2.03 -3.78
C THR A 149 -10.25 0.87 -3.93
N LEU A 150 -10.38 0.00 -2.93
CA LEU A 150 -11.32 -1.13 -2.93
C LEU A 150 -12.78 -0.68 -2.74
N GLY A 151 -13.03 0.44 -2.06
CA GLY A 151 -14.37 0.97 -1.80
C GLY A 151 -15.03 1.61 -3.03
N VAL A 152 -14.27 2.08 -4.00
CA VAL A 152 -14.80 2.72 -5.22
C VAL A 152 -15.29 1.71 -6.23
N ASP A 153 -14.69 0.53 -6.30
CA ASP A 153 -15.08 -0.52 -7.28
C ASP A 153 -16.40 -1.25 -6.92
N THR A 154 -16.80 -1.23 -5.63
CA THR A 154 -18.01 -1.96 -5.19
C THR A 154 -19.31 -1.21 -5.45
N LEU A 155 -19.28 0.06 -5.79
CA LEU A 155 -20.48 0.87 -6.05
C LEU A 155 -20.83 1.02 -7.55
N GLY A 156 -19.97 0.56 -8.45
CA GLY A 156 -20.16 0.65 -9.91
C GLY A 156 -20.92 -0.49 -10.55
N GLY A 157 -21.27 -1.55 -9.82
CA GLY A 157 -21.75 -2.82 -10.39
C GLY A 157 -23.22 -3.19 -10.18
N SER A 158 -24.10 -2.27 -9.80
CA SER A 158 -25.51 -2.61 -9.56
C SER A 158 -26.49 -1.63 -10.14
N LEU A 159 -26.56 -1.59 -11.48
CA LEU A 159 -27.75 -1.14 -12.21
C LEU A 159 -27.95 -2.03 -13.45
N GLU A 160 -28.14 -3.32 -13.24
CA GLU A 160 -28.87 -4.11 -14.22
C GLU A 160 -30.37 -4.00 -13.90
N THR A 161 -31.07 -3.24 -14.70
CA THR A 161 -32.52 -3.19 -14.74
C THR A 161 -33.06 -4.53 -15.24
N PRO A 162 -34.00 -5.16 -14.54
CA PRO A 162 -34.73 -6.27 -15.11
C PRO A 162 -35.81 -5.67 -16.02
N ASP A 163 -35.59 -5.65 -17.30
CA ASP A 163 -36.66 -5.47 -18.27
C ASP A 163 -36.84 -6.76 -19.06
N GLU A 164 -38.14 -7.12 -19.18
CA GLU A 164 -38.77 -8.04 -20.13
C GLU A 164 -39.19 -9.42 -19.62
N LEU A 165 -40.35 -9.41 -18.97
CA LEU A 165 -41.33 -10.49 -19.13
C LEU A 165 -42.31 -10.09 -20.21
N ARG A 166 -42.22 -10.74 -21.36
CA ARG A 166 -43.32 -10.92 -22.28
C ARG A 166 -43.26 -12.27 -22.92
#